data_e81fa2abf78d3af835ba71d83dfb1f0c
#
_entry.id   e81fa2abf78d3af835ba71d83dfb1f0c
#
_cell.length_a   1.000
_cell.length_b   1.000
_cell.length_c   1.000
_cell.angle_alpha   90.00
_cell.angle_beta   90.00
_cell.angle_gamma   90.00
#
_symmetry.space_group_name_H-M   'P 1'
#
loop_
_entity.id
_entity.type
_entity.pdbx_description
1 polymer ?
#
loop_
_entity_poly.entity_id
_entity_poly.type
_entity_poly.pdbx_seq_one_letter_code
_entity_poly.pdbx_strand_id
1 'polypeptide(L)'
;MYGYVDKNGDGWRELPDGSPLVLMSATQPDQRNRQLNELLRKHMNAIGLNIVFKPAKWPENLKAARAGKLQMWGVASTAAGGDGQSILERYYGPSAGQGNLARFKLPAFDALFEKLTGLADGPEREAVFRDAKRLAVAYMPYKLHCHRFVVDMMYGDVVGYRRPAYWLDWWHMIDVAPQPAGRA
;
A
#
# COMPACT_ATOMS: atom_id res chain seq x y z
N MET A 1 -17.75 2.51 22.20
CA MET A 1 -16.91 1.33 21.85
C MET A 1 -17.80 0.36 21.09
N TYR A 2 -17.41 -0.13 19.94
CA TYR A 2 -18.31 -0.86 19.00
C TYR A 2 -18.54 -2.34 19.36
N GLY A 3 -18.29 -2.77 20.61
CA GLY A 3 -18.54 -4.13 21.07
C GLY A 3 -17.46 -5.18 20.76
N TYR A 4 -16.33 -4.73 20.20
CA TYR A 4 -15.15 -5.60 19.99
C TYR A 4 -14.32 -5.64 21.27
N VAL A 5 -14.73 -6.45 22.22
CA VAL A 5 -14.11 -6.60 23.54
C VAL A 5 -13.88 -8.07 23.84
N ASP A 6 -12.97 -8.38 24.73
CA ASP A 6 -12.82 -9.72 25.30
C ASP A 6 -14.02 -9.99 26.23
N LYS A 7 -14.91 -10.89 25.84
CA LYS A 7 -16.15 -11.22 26.55
C LYS A 7 -16.01 -12.43 27.45
N ASN A 8 -15.12 -13.34 27.10
CA ASN A 8 -14.94 -14.62 27.78
C ASN A 8 -13.72 -14.64 28.72
N GLY A 9 -12.85 -13.61 28.67
CA GLY A 9 -11.68 -13.44 29.53
C GLY A 9 -10.46 -14.25 29.08
N ASP A 10 -10.43 -14.72 27.81
CA ASP A 10 -9.30 -15.49 27.28
C ASP A 10 -8.16 -14.64 26.71
N GLY A 11 -8.30 -13.32 26.76
CA GLY A 11 -7.33 -12.34 26.28
C GLY A 11 -7.51 -11.93 24.81
N TRP A 12 -8.49 -12.50 24.11
CA TRP A 12 -8.80 -12.15 22.72
C TRP A 12 -10.11 -11.38 22.62
N ARG A 13 -10.18 -10.50 21.64
CA ARG A 13 -11.42 -9.76 21.36
C ARG A 13 -12.32 -10.55 20.44
N GLU A 14 -13.62 -10.52 20.73
CA GLU A 14 -14.66 -11.09 19.89
C GLU A 14 -15.35 -10.03 19.04
N LEU A 15 -16.11 -10.52 18.06
CA LEU A 15 -17.10 -9.76 17.34
C LEU A 15 -18.27 -9.35 18.28
N PRO A 16 -19.08 -8.34 17.90
CA PRO A 16 -20.22 -7.93 18.72
C PRO A 16 -21.20 -9.05 19.08
N ASP A 17 -21.31 -10.08 18.25
CA ASP A 17 -22.15 -11.27 18.48
C ASP A 17 -21.50 -12.33 19.38
N GLY A 18 -20.24 -12.13 19.81
CA GLY A 18 -19.51 -13.07 20.66
C GLY A 18 -18.71 -14.13 19.89
N SER A 19 -18.75 -14.13 18.58
CA SER A 19 -17.91 -15.04 17.78
C SER A 19 -16.45 -14.57 17.75
N PRO A 20 -15.47 -15.48 17.56
CA PRO A 20 -14.06 -15.13 17.55
C PRO A 20 -13.70 -14.10 16.47
N LEU A 21 -12.99 -13.02 16.84
CA LEU A 21 -12.43 -12.07 15.91
C LEU A 21 -11.06 -12.56 15.44
N VAL A 22 -11.01 -13.07 14.22
CA VAL A 22 -9.75 -13.49 13.57
C VAL A 22 -9.49 -12.61 12.35
N LEU A 23 -8.40 -11.87 12.36
CA LEU A 23 -7.96 -11.06 11.24
C LEU A 23 -7.06 -11.90 10.33
N MET A 24 -7.37 -11.94 9.03
CA MET A 24 -6.57 -12.66 8.03
C MET A 24 -5.82 -11.68 7.14
N SER A 25 -4.49 -11.80 7.09
CA SER A 25 -3.65 -10.98 6.24
C SER A 25 -2.90 -11.85 5.22
N ALA A 26 -3.07 -11.53 3.94
CA ALA A 26 -2.24 -12.11 2.90
C ALA A 26 -0.81 -11.56 3.00
N THR A 27 0.18 -12.41 2.70
CA THR A 27 1.61 -12.05 2.77
C THR A 27 2.40 -12.81 1.72
N GLN A 28 3.70 -12.54 1.59
CA GLN A 28 4.61 -13.28 0.73
C GLN A 28 5.52 -14.19 1.56
N PRO A 29 5.97 -15.34 1.00
CA PRO A 29 6.73 -16.35 1.75
C PRO A 29 8.24 -16.06 1.83
N ASP A 30 8.65 -14.78 1.81
CA ASP A 30 10.06 -14.38 1.95
C ASP A 30 10.45 -14.06 3.40
N GLN A 31 11.75 -14.02 3.67
CA GLN A 31 12.29 -13.81 5.01
C GLN A 31 11.87 -12.46 5.61
N ARG A 32 11.89 -11.39 4.81
CA ARG A 32 11.52 -10.05 5.27
C ARG A 32 10.07 -10.01 5.72
N ASN A 33 9.15 -10.56 4.91
CA ASN A 33 7.75 -10.60 5.26
C ASN A 33 7.50 -11.46 6.51
N ARG A 34 8.22 -12.57 6.69
CA ARG A 34 8.14 -13.36 7.93
C ARG A 34 8.46 -12.53 9.17
N GLN A 35 9.56 -11.78 9.15
CA GLN A 35 9.97 -10.92 10.28
C GLN A 35 8.94 -9.81 10.55
N LEU A 36 8.43 -9.16 9.50
CA LEU A 36 7.39 -8.14 9.64
C LEU A 36 6.07 -8.71 10.18
N ASN A 37 5.69 -9.92 9.74
CA ASN A 37 4.50 -10.61 10.22
C ASN A 37 4.62 -10.98 11.71
N GLU A 38 5.77 -11.44 12.15
CA GLU A 38 6.02 -11.75 13.57
C GLU A 38 5.93 -10.50 14.44
N LEU A 39 6.53 -9.39 13.99
CA LEU A 39 6.44 -8.12 14.68
C LEU A 39 4.98 -7.63 14.76
N LEU A 40 4.25 -7.67 13.65
CA LEU A 40 2.85 -7.26 13.61
C LEU A 40 1.98 -8.17 14.48
N ARG A 41 2.19 -9.49 14.44
CA ARG A 41 1.50 -10.44 15.31
C ARG A 41 1.72 -10.10 16.78
N LYS A 42 2.97 -9.86 17.18
CA LYS A 42 3.30 -9.47 18.56
C LYS A 42 2.52 -8.23 19.01
N HIS A 43 2.47 -7.20 18.16
CA HIS A 43 1.76 -5.96 18.50
C HIS A 43 0.23 -6.15 18.53
N MET A 44 -0.32 -6.90 17.58
CA MET A 44 -1.77 -7.19 17.55
C MET A 44 -2.20 -8.04 18.75
N ASN A 45 -1.42 -9.08 19.07
CA ASN A 45 -1.70 -9.93 20.23
C ASN A 45 -1.66 -9.14 21.54
N ALA A 46 -0.75 -8.17 21.68
CA ALA A 46 -0.65 -7.32 22.86
C ALA A 46 -1.91 -6.47 23.13
N ILE A 47 -2.77 -6.28 22.15
CA ILE A 47 -4.05 -5.58 22.27
C ILE A 47 -5.26 -6.51 22.11
N GLY A 48 -5.04 -7.81 22.22
CA GLY A 48 -6.10 -8.83 22.16
C GLY A 48 -6.65 -9.08 20.75
N LEU A 49 -5.90 -8.76 19.69
CA LEU A 49 -6.32 -9.04 18.32
C LEU A 49 -5.57 -10.26 17.76
N ASN A 50 -6.31 -11.28 17.40
CA ASN A 50 -5.77 -12.47 16.74
C ASN A 50 -5.59 -12.21 15.25
N ILE A 51 -4.34 -12.31 14.76
CA ILE A 51 -4.02 -12.14 13.34
C ILE A 51 -3.35 -13.40 12.78
N VAL A 52 -3.85 -13.86 11.65
CA VAL A 52 -3.35 -15.03 10.91
C VAL A 52 -2.80 -14.58 9.57
N PHE A 53 -1.58 -14.96 9.25
CA PHE A 53 -0.94 -14.67 7.97
C PHE A 53 -1.10 -15.84 7.00
N LYS A 54 -1.52 -15.53 5.77
CA LYS A 54 -1.68 -16.48 4.66
C LYS A 54 -0.63 -16.21 3.60
N PRO A 55 0.49 -16.94 3.59
CA PRO A 55 1.55 -16.73 2.61
C PRO A 55 1.16 -17.29 1.24
N ALA A 56 1.30 -16.45 0.20
CA ALA A 56 1.17 -16.85 -1.20
C ALA A 56 2.09 -15.98 -2.06
N LYS A 57 2.40 -16.41 -3.28
CA LYS A 57 3.21 -15.64 -4.22
C LYS A 57 2.49 -14.35 -4.65
N TRP A 58 3.25 -13.34 -5.02
CA TRP A 58 2.69 -12.05 -5.44
C TRP A 58 1.57 -12.15 -6.50
N PRO A 59 1.72 -12.91 -7.60
CA PRO A 59 0.65 -13.00 -8.61
C PRO A 59 -0.64 -13.63 -8.07
N GLU A 60 -0.51 -14.58 -7.17
CA GLU A 60 -1.66 -15.25 -6.51
C GLU A 60 -2.39 -14.29 -5.60
N ASN A 61 -1.65 -13.56 -4.75
CA ASN A 61 -2.22 -12.53 -3.88
C ASN A 61 -2.88 -11.41 -4.69
N LEU A 62 -2.26 -10.96 -5.77
CA LEU A 62 -2.83 -9.92 -6.64
C LEU A 62 -4.13 -10.40 -7.30
N LYS A 63 -4.16 -11.63 -7.81
CA LYS A 63 -5.38 -12.25 -8.37
C LYS A 63 -6.49 -12.32 -7.33
N ALA A 64 -6.16 -12.76 -6.11
CA ALA A 64 -7.12 -12.85 -5.01
C ALA A 64 -7.62 -11.46 -4.56
N ALA A 65 -6.73 -10.45 -4.48
CA ALA A 65 -7.11 -9.07 -4.17
C ALA A 65 -8.06 -8.49 -5.22
N ARG A 66 -7.75 -8.65 -6.51
CA ARG A 66 -8.63 -8.23 -7.62
C ARG A 66 -9.99 -8.90 -7.58
N ALA A 67 -10.04 -10.16 -7.17
CA ALA A 67 -11.27 -10.91 -6.98
C ALA A 67 -12.03 -10.59 -5.68
N GLY A 68 -11.48 -9.72 -4.80
CA GLY A 68 -12.09 -9.38 -3.50
C GLY A 68 -12.06 -10.52 -2.47
N LYS A 69 -11.09 -11.44 -2.58
CA LYS A 69 -10.98 -12.62 -1.70
C LYS A 69 -10.02 -12.42 -0.54
N LEU A 70 -9.42 -11.22 -0.39
CA LEU A 70 -8.53 -10.91 0.71
C LEU A 70 -9.23 -9.98 1.70
N GLN A 71 -9.04 -10.23 2.99
CA GLN A 71 -9.48 -9.33 4.05
C GLN A 71 -8.45 -8.20 4.23
N MET A 72 -7.17 -8.54 4.33
CA MET A 72 -6.07 -7.59 4.43
C MET A 72 -4.88 -8.04 3.59
N TRP A 73 -4.13 -7.07 3.06
CA TRP A 73 -2.89 -7.34 2.34
C TRP A 73 -1.98 -6.12 2.38
N GLY A 74 -0.71 -6.32 2.73
CA GLY A 74 0.33 -5.29 2.68
C GLY A 74 0.89 -5.11 1.27
N VAL A 75 0.75 -3.91 0.71
CA VAL A 75 1.30 -3.55 -0.60
C VAL A 75 2.14 -2.29 -0.51
N ALA A 76 3.15 -2.19 -1.34
CA ALA A 76 3.90 -0.95 -1.54
C ALA A 76 3.49 -0.30 -2.86
N SER A 77 3.57 1.01 -2.91
CA SER A 77 3.28 1.80 -4.09
C SER A 77 4.26 2.96 -4.21
N THR A 78 4.54 3.34 -5.44
CA THR A 78 5.29 4.54 -5.79
C THR A 78 4.36 5.50 -6.51
N ALA A 79 4.45 6.79 -6.22
CA ALA A 79 3.72 7.80 -6.97
C ALA A 79 4.25 7.86 -8.41
N ALA A 80 3.35 7.94 -9.37
CA ALA A 80 3.69 8.08 -10.79
C ALA A 80 3.79 9.56 -11.23
N GLY A 81 3.47 10.49 -10.34
CA GLY A 81 3.51 11.94 -10.61
C GLY A 81 3.68 12.75 -9.33
N GLY A 82 3.94 14.05 -9.48
CA GLY A 82 4.30 14.95 -8.39
C GLY A 82 3.16 15.32 -7.45
N ASP A 83 1.94 15.27 -7.92
CA ASP A 83 0.77 15.74 -7.18
C ASP A 83 0.07 14.63 -6.35
N GLY A 84 0.37 13.36 -6.63
CA GLY A 84 -0.23 12.22 -5.93
C GLY A 84 -1.62 11.81 -6.41
N GLN A 85 -2.14 12.35 -7.50
CA GLN A 85 -3.42 11.96 -8.08
C GLN A 85 -3.49 10.44 -8.32
N SER A 86 -2.44 9.86 -8.84
CA SER A 86 -2.33 8.41 -9.10
C SER A 86 -2.49 7.54 -7.83
N ILE A 87 -2.23 8.10 -6.66
CA ILE A 87 -2.47 7.43 -5.38
C ILE A 87 -3.94 7.52 -4.99
N LEU A 88 -4.61 8.67 -5.23
CA LEU A 88 -6.03 8.83 -4.96
C LEU A 88 -6.91 7.94 -5.86
N GLU A 89 -6.46 7.60 -7.06
CA GLU A 89 -7.15 6.65 -7.94
C GLU A 89 -7.40 5.28 -7.26
N ARG A 90 -6.53 4.90 -6.31
CA ARG A 90 -6.69 3.66 -5.54
C ARG A 90 -7.92 3.65 -4.62
N TYR A 91 -8.54 4.79 -4.40
CA TYR A 91 -9.76 4.95 -3.61
C TYR A 91 -11.01 5.12 -4.48
N TYR A 92 -10.83 5.29 -5.80
CA TYR A 92 -11.90 5.54 -6.74
C TYR A 92 -12.79 4.29 -6.91
N GLY A 93 -14.08 4.42 -6.59
CA GLY A 93 -15.03 3.32 -6.54
C GLY A 93 -15.17 2.53 -7.86
N PRO A 94 -15.28 3.20 -9.03
CA PRO A 94 -15.34 2.53 -10.33
C PRO A 94 -14.12 1.68 -10.66
N SER A 95 -12.93 1.95 -10.09
CA SER A 95 -11.71 1.15 -10.26
C SER A 95 -11.64 -0.07 -9.32
N ALA A 96 -12.71 -0.41 -8.61
CA ALA A 96 -12.73 -1.52 -7.66
C ALA A 96 -12.36 -2.86 -8.32
N GLY A 97 -11.36 -3.54 -7.78
CA GLY A 97 -10.81 -4.79 -8.33
C GLY A 97 -9.76 -4.58 -9.43
N GLN A 98 -9.44 -3.33 -9.78
CA GLN A 98 -8.35 -2.95 -10.67
C GLN A 98 -7.27 -2.18 -9.89
N GLY A 99 -7.26 -0.84 -9.95
CA GLY A 99 -6.39 0.02 -9.15
C GLY A 99 -6.82 0.06 -7.67
N ASN A 100 -8.10 0.11 -7.41
CA ASN A 100 -8.69 0.10 -6.08
C ASN A 100 -8.86 -1.35 -5.56
N LEU A 101 -7.82 -1.89 -4.97
CA LEU A 101 -7.81 -3.26 -4.42
C LEU A 101 -8.58 -3.36 -3.11
N ALA A 102 -8.70 -2.28 -2.35
CA ALA A 102 -9.50 -2.23 -1.12
C ALA A 102 -11.03 -2.27 -1.41
N ARG A 103 -11.43 -2.12 -2.66
CA ARG A 103 -12.84 -2.05 -3.09
C ARG A 103 -13.64 -0.99 -2.35
N PHE A 104 -12.95 0.06 -1.93
CA PHE A 104 -13.58 1.22 -1.32
C PHE A 104 -14.55 1.88 -2.29
N LYS A 105 -15.72 2.23 -1.81
CA LYS A 105 -16.76 2.90 -2.61
C LYS A 105 -17.40 3.97 -1.75
N LEU A 106 -17.23 5.21 -2.14
CA LEU A 106 -17.82 6.36 -1.48
C LEU A 106 -18.17 7.41 -2.54
N PRO A 107 -19.47 7.62 -2.88
CA PRO A 107 -19.87 8.57 -3.93
C PRO A 107 -19.31 9.98 -3.73
N ALA A 108 -19.22 10.45 -2.47
CA ALA A 108 -18.64 11.75 -2.16
C ALA A 108 -17.14 11.83 -2.51
N PHE A 109 -16.40 10.74 -2.35
CA PHE A 109 -15.00 10.67 -2.79
C PHE A 109 -14.89 10.58 -4.32
N ASP A 110 -15.74 9.76 -4.93
CA ASP A 110 -15.73 9.56 -6.38
C ASP A 110 -15.97 10.89 -7.11
N ALA A 111 -16.95 11.68 -6.66
CA ALA A 111 -17.23 13.01 -7.21
C ALA A 111 -16.06 13.99 -7.07
N LEU A 112 -15.34 13.96 -5.92
CA LEU A 112 -14.13 14.80 -5.74
C LEU A 112 -13.01 14.34 -6.66
N PHE A 113 -12.81 13.04 -6.83
CA PHE A 113 -11.78 12.50 -7.71
C PHE A 113 -12.06 12.83 -9.18
N GLU A 114 -13.30 12.69 -9.64
CA GLU A 114 -13.71 13.06 -11.00
C GLU A 114 -13.51 14.58 -11.24
N LYS A 115 -13.90 15.41 -10.28
CA LYS A 115 -13.63 16.85 -10.36
C LYS A 115 -12.13 17.14 -10.43
N LEU A 116 -11.32 16.47 -9.61
CA LEU A 116 -9.87 16.63 -9.56
C LEU A 116 -9.21 16.34 -10.91
N THR A 117 -9.65 15.30 -11.61
CA THR A 117 -9.08 14.89 -12.89
C THR A 117 -9.32 15.90 -14.02
N GLY A 118 -10.38 16.70 -13.92
CA GLY A 118 -10.72 17.73 -14.89
C GLY A 118 -10.12 19.12 -14.61
N LEU A 119 -9.49 19.34 -13.45
CA LEU A 119 -8.96 20.64 -13.07
C LEU A 119 -7.49 20.81 -13.50
N ALA A 120 -7.16 21.97 -14.02
CA ALA A 120 -5.78 22.41 -14.21
C ALA A 120 -5.10 22.66 -12.85
N ASP A 121 -3.77 22.66 -12.85
CA ASP A 121 -2.99 22.97 -11.64
C ASP A 121 -3.33 24.36 -11.11
N GLY A 122 -3.53 24.44 -9.79
CA GLY A 122 -3.87 25.70 -9.13
C GLY A 122 -4.61 25.51 -7.80
N PRO A 123 -4.97 26.63 -7.15
CA PRO A 123 -5.57 26.61 -5.80
C PRO A 123 -6.88 25.81 -5.70
N GLU A 124 -7.69 25.82 -6.75
CA GLU A 124 -8.95 25.06 -6.77
C GLU A 124 -8.68 23.55 -6.76
N ARG A 125 -7.76 23.09 -7.62
CA ARG A 125 -7.32 21.68 -7.66
C ARG A 125 -6.76 21.26 -6.32
N GLU A 126 -5.92 22.06 -5.69
CA GLU A 126 -5.35 21.77 -4.37
C GLU A 126 -6.42 21.68 -3.29
N ALA A 127 -7.46 22.51 -3.34
CA ALA A 127 -8.57 22.45 -2.39
C ALA A 127 -9.33 21.11 -2.52
N VAL A 128 -9.70 20.74 -3.74
CA VAL A 128 -10.37 19.46 -4.02
C VAL A 128 -9.50 18.27 -3.61
N PHE A 129 -8.19 18.33 -3.85
CA PHE A 129 -7.24 17.32 -3.44
C PHE A 129 -7.18 17.16 -1.91
N ARG A 130 -7.17 18.27 -1.16
CA ARG A 130 -7.22 18.24 0.31
C ARG A 130 -8.50 17.59 0.82
N ASP A 131 -9.65 17.89 0.22
CA ASP A 131 -10.94 17.34 0.65
C ASP A 131 -11.03 15.84 0.32
N ALA A 132 -10.56 15.41 -0.85
CA ALA A 132 -10.44 13.99 -1.18
C ALA A 132 -9.52 13.24 -0.20
N LYS A 133 -8.36 13.82 0.18
CA LYS A 133 -7.48 13.25 1.20
C LYS A 133 -8.13 13.14 2.57
N ARG A 134 -8.92 14.14 2.98
CA ARG A 134 -9.65 14.09 4.26
C ARG A 134 -10.61 12.91 4.31
N LEU A 135 -11.36 12.66 3.23
CA LEU A 135 -12.24 11.49 3.15
C LEU A 135 -11.44 10.19 3.16
N ALA A 136 -10.36 10.11 2.37
CA ALA A 136 -9.49 8.93 2.34
C ALA A 136 -8.92 8.59 3.73
N VAL A 137 -8.54 9.59 4.52
CA VAL A 137 -8.03 9.40 5.89
C VAL A 137 -9.16 9.06 6.87
N ALA A 138 -10.33 9.70 6.74
CA ALA A 138 -11.45 9.44 7.65
C ALA A 138 -11.97 8.00 7.57
N TYR A 139 -12.05 7.44 6.37
CA TYR A 139 -12.48 6.05 6.16
C TYR A 139 -11.35 5.02 6.20
N MET A 140 -10.13 5.44 5.95
CA MET A 140 -8.88 4.67 6.02
C MET A 140 -8.96 3.25 5.40
N PRO A 141 -9.44 3.09 4.16
CA PRO A 141 -9.42 1.80 3.47
C PRO A 141 -8.00 1.30 3.20
N TYR A 142 -7.02 2.20 3.20
CA TYR A 142 -5.58 1.94 3.17
C TYR A 142 -4.92 2.59 4.39
N LYS A 143 -4.32 1.77 5.25
CA LYS A 143 -3.49 2.26 6.34
C LYS A 143 -2.05 2.44 5.84
N LEU A 144 -1.59 3.67 5.82
CA LEU A 144 -0.20 3.99 5.52
C LEU A 144 0.69 3.61 6.72
N HIS A 145 1.76 2.85 6.47
CA HIS A 145 2.68 2.41 7.51
C HIS A 145 3.96 3.24 7.54
N CYS A 146 4.70 3.26 6.43
CA CYS A 146 6.01 3.92 6.37
C CYS A 146 6.40 4.23 4.92
N HIS A 147 7.33 5.15 4.78
CA HIS A 147 8.11 5.32 3.56
C HIS A 147 9.38 4.46 3.63
N ARG A 148 9.72 3.78 2.54
CA ARG A 148 10.92 2.98 2.47
C ARG A 148 12.11 3.85 2.10
N PHE A 149 13.25 3.60 2.75
CA PHE A 149 14.54 3.97 2.19
C PHE A 149 14.90 2.95 1.11
N VAL A 150 15.36 3.44 -0.03
CA VAL A 150 15.85 2.62 -1.13
C VAL A 150 17.30 2.98 -1.36
N VAL A 151 18.14 1.97 -1.47
CA VAL A 151 19.56 2.09 -1.81
C VAL A 151 19.76 1.49 -3.19
N ASP A 152 20.25 2.29 -4.12
CA ASP A 152 20.63 1.82 -5.44
C ASP A 152 22.11 1.45 -5.39
N MET A 153 22.42 0.20 -5.67
CA MET A 153 23.80 -0.29 -5.75
C MET A 153 24.15 -0.60 -7.21
N MET A 154 25.30 -0.11 -7.64
CA MET A 154 25.78 -0.27 -9.01
C MET A 154 27.25 -0.63 -9.00
N TYR A 155 27.71 -1.29 -10.06
CA TYR A 155 29.13 -1.45 -10.29
C TYR A 155 29.80 -0.10 -10.54
N GLY A 156 31.08 0.02 -10.20
CA GLY A 156 31.83 1.28 -10.31
C GLY A 156 32.05 1.78 -11.74
N ASP A 157 31.80 0.96 -12.74
CA ASP A 157 31.86 1.29 -14.16
C ASP A 157 30.54 1.81 -14.73
N VAL A 158 29.43 1.76 -13.95
CA VAL A 158 28.18 2.39 -14.34
C VAL A 158 28.29 3.89 -14.13
N VAL A 159 28.13 4.64 -15.21
CA VAL A 159 28.22 6.12 -15.21
C VAL A 159 26.90 6.75 -15.62
N GLY A 160 26.72 8.03 -15.30
CA GLY A 160 25.56 8.82 -15.71
C GLY A 160 24.31 8.63 -14.87
N TYR A 161 24.26 7.65 -13.96
CA TYR A 161 23.09 7.42 -13.15
C TYR A 161 22.76 8.63 -12.26
N ARG A 162 21.51 9.05 -12.34
CA ARG A 162 20.91 10.02 -11.41
C ARG A 162 19.54 9.48 -10.99
N ARG A 163 19.31 9.37 -9.69
CA ARG A 163 18.00 8.92 -9.21
C ARG A 163 16.93 9.94 -9.60
N PRO A 164 15.90 9.54 -10.37
CA PRO A 164 14.77 10.40 -10.67
C PRO A 164 13.97 10.75 -9.41
N ALA A 165 13.37 11.94 -9.38
CA ALA A 165 12.49 12.37 -8.27
C ALA A 165 11.27 11.43 -8.11
N TYR A 166 10.74 10.96 -9.23
CA TYR A 166 9.70 9.92 -9.30
C TYR A 166 10.31 8.71 -9.97
N TRP A 167 10.04 7.52 -9.44
CA TRP A 167 10.56 6.30 -10.03
C TRP A 167 9.91 6.07 -11.38
N LEU A 168 10.69 6.32 -12.39
CA LEU A 168 10.38 6.06 -13.79
C LEU A 168 11.58 5.36 -14.42
N ASP A 169 11.52 5.13 -15.70
CA ASP A 169 12.57 4.53 -16.47
C ASP A 169 13.85 5.40 -16.42
N TRP A 170 14.96 4.82 -15.96
CA TRP A 170 16.26 5.49 -15.82
C TRP A 170 17.34 4.89 -16.75
N TRP A 171 17.01 3.88 -17.53
CA TRP A 171 17.94 3.18 -18.41
C TRP A 171 18.59 4.09 -19.42
N HIS A 172 17.88 5.11 -19.91
CA HIS A 172 18.38 6.10 -20.86
C HIS A 172 19.41 7.06 -20.24
N MET A 173 19.62 7.05 -18.93
CA MET A 173 20.55 7.95 -18.23
C MET A 173 21.86 7.26 -17.84
N ILE A 174 21.99 5.96 -18.08
CA ILE A 174 23.16 5.20 -17.68
C ILE A 174 23.97 4.74 -18.89
N ASP A 175 25.27 4.63 -18.67
CA ASP A 175 26.21 4.04 -19.59
C ASP A 175 27.22 3.21 -18.81
N VAL A 176 28.02 2.40 -19.47
CA VAL A 176 29.10 1.60 -18.89
C VAL A 176 30.43 2.16 -19.38
N ALA A 177 31.22 2.67 -18.46
CA ALA A 177 32.57 3.15 -18.79
C ALA A 177 33.41 2.01 -19.37
N PRO A 178 34.25 2.26 -20.39
CA PRO A 178 35.18 1.26 -20.89
C PRO A 178 36.06 0.73 -19.77
N GLN A 179 36.06 -0.58 -19.57
CA GLN A 179 36.98 -1.20 -18.60
C GLN A 179 38.42 -0.98 -19.05
N PRO A 180 39.31 -0.51 -18.14
CA PRO A 180 40.74 -0.51 -18.46
C PRO A 180 41.18 -1.94 -18.75
N ALA A 181 41.88 -2.13 -19.87
CA ALA A 181 42.45 -3.42 -20.24
C ALA A 181 43.30 -3.97 -19.09
N GLY A 182 42.84 -5.05 -18.43
CA GLY A 182 43.67 -5.70 -17.38
C GLY A 182 42.95 -6.05 -16.06
N ARG A 183 41.65 -5.89 -15.89
CA ARG A 183 40.89 -6.49 -14.77
C ARG A 183 40.09 -7.68 -15.28
N ALA A 184 40.68 -8.87 -15.12
CA ALA A 184 39.97 -10.16 -15.18
C ALA A 184 39.36 -10.47 -13.79
#